data_63252e401460daabe35750218fe00623
#
_entry.id   63252e401460daabe35750218fe00623
#
_cell.length_a   1.000
_cell.length_b   1.000
_cell.length_c   1.000
_cell.angle_alpha   90.00
_cell.angle_beta   90.00
_cell.angle_gamma   90.00
#
_symmetry.space_group_name_H-M   'P 1'
#
loop_
_entity.id
_entity.type
_entity.pdbx_description
1 polymer ?
#
loop_
_entity_poly.entity_id
_entity_poly.type
_entity_poly.pdbx_seq_one_letter_code
_entity_poly.pdbx_strand_id
1 'polypeptide(L)'
;MTTPNDFQTRTDRIEVAEVELRRHIDKVVEGLRAKDLDALKQLYTTDVVSFDVEPPLQHVGIAAKLENWAKVFMLFESVAYEVRDLTFTVGDDVAFGHAFARLSGTLKNGATTGGMWVRVTYGMRKIDDTWLIAHDQVSVPLDIASGKGVVDLEP
;
A
#
# COMPACT_ATOMS: atom_id res chain seq x y z
N MET A 1 2.53 25.58 28.69
CA MET A 1 3.92 25.06 28.78
C MET A 1 3.91 23.58 28.68
N THR A 2 4.53 23.02 27.66
CA THR A 2 4.68 21.55 27.50
C THR A 2 5.82 21.11 28.42
N THR A 3 5.58 20.15 29.29
CA THR A 3 6.62 19.65 30.20
C THR A 3 7.57 18.70 29.43
N PRO A 4 8.80 18.49 29.88
CA PRO A 4 9.72 17.52 29.28
C PRO A 4 9.14 16.11 29.20
N ASN A 5 8.26 15.76 30.14
CA ASN A 5 7.60 14.46 30.19
C ASN A 5 6.55 14.32 29.07
N ASP A 6 5.88 15.41 28.68
CA ASP A 6 4.91 15.39 27.59
C ASP A 6 5.58 15.15 26.23
N PHE A 7 6.77 15.71 26.01
CA PHE A 7 7.55 15.47 24.80
C PHE A 7 8.00 14.01 24.68
N GLN A 8 8.51 13.43 25.75
CA GLN A 8 8.96 12.04 25.76
C GLN A 8 7.79 11.09 25.48
N THR A 9 6.66 11.28 26.15
CA THR A 9 5.45 10.49 25.97
C THR A 9 4.92 10.57 24.52
N ARG A 10 5.00 11.76 23.90
CA ARG A 10 4.59 11.96 22.50
C ARG A 10 5.54 11.22 21.55
N THR A 11 6.84 11.34 21.76
CA THR A 11 7.85 10.64 20.96
C THR A 11 7.67 9.13 21.04
N ASP A 12 7.44 8.59 22.23
CA ASP A 12 7.21 7.16 22.45
C ASP A 12 5.96 6.68 21.73
N ARG A 13 4.87 7.44 21.72
CA ARG A 13 3.64 7.11 20.99
C ARG A 13 3.86 7.10 19.48
N ILE A 14 4.64 8.04 18.94
CA ILE A 14 4.98 8.10 17.51
C ILE A 14 5.79 6.87 17.12
N GLU A 15 6.81 6.51 17.91
CA GLU A 15 7.65 5.33 17.66
C GLU A 15 6.83 4.03 17.65
N VAL A 16 5.93 3.86 18.61
CA VAL A 16 5.01 2.71 18.67
C VAL A 16 4.10 2.68 17.43
N ALA A 17 3.54 3.80 17.05
CA ALA A 17 2.68 3.90 15.87
C ALA A 17 3.45 3.59 14.58
N GLU A 18 4.68 4.03 14.43
CA GLU A 18 5.52 3.69 13.27
C GLU A 18 5.75 2.19 13.16
N VAL A 19 6.02 1.50 14.27
CA VAL A 19 6.17 0.04 14.30
C VAL A 19 4.87 -0.65 13.89
N GLU A 20 3.74 -0.20 14.40
CA GLU A 20 2.42 -0.74 14.05
C GLU A 20 2.09 -0.55 12.57
N LEU A 21 2.38 0.65 12.03
CA LEU A 21 2.14 0.97 10.62
C LEU A 21 3.03 0.14 9.67
N ARG A 22 4.30 -0.04 10.00
CA ARG A 22 5.20 -0.91 9.23
C ARG A 22 4.73 -2.35 9.23
N ARG A 23 4.32 -2.85 10.39
CA ARG A 23 3.73 -4.19 10.52
C ARG A 23 2.44 -4.32 9.73
N HIS A 24 1.64 -3.27 9.64
CA HIS A 24 0.43 -3.22 8.83
C HIS A 24 0.74 -3.41 7.35
N ILE A 25 1.75 -2.74 6.84
CA ILE A 25 2.20 -2.92 5.45
C ILE A 25 2.79 -4.31 5.22
N ASP A 26 3.51 -4.88 6.19
CA ASP A 26 3.98 -6.27 6.10
C ASP A 26 2.80 -7.25 5.93
N LYS A 27 1.68 -7.02 6.62
CA LYS A 27 0.46 -7.81 6.44
C LYS A 27 -0.15 -7.66 5.04
N VAL A 28 -0.07 -6.48 4.45
CA VAL A 28 -0.46 -6.28 3.04
C VAL A 28 0.39 -7.16 2.13
N VAL A 29 1.70 -7.13 2.31
CA VAL A 29 2.64 -7.96 1.54
C VAL A 29 2.32 -9.45 1.68
N GLU A 30 2.10 -9.91 2.90
CA GLU A 30 1.73 -11.31 3.18
C GLU A 30 0.40 -11.71 2.53
N GLY A 31 -0.62 -10.85 2.63
CA GLY A 31 -1.93 -11.07 2.03
C GLY A 31 -1.87 -11.15 0.51
N LEU A 32 -1.06 -10.31 -0.12
CA LEU A 32 -0.82 -10.35 -1.57
C LEU A 32 -0.11 -11.63 -1.99
N ARG A 33 0.95 -12.01 -1.28
CA ARG A 33 1.70 -13.24 -1.56
C ARG A 33 0.82 -14.49 -1.43
N ALA A 34 -0.03 -14.52 -0.43
CA ALA A 34 -0.96 -15.63 -0.17
C ALA A 34 -2.19 -15.58 -1.08
N LYS A 35 -2.39 -14.51 -1.85
CA LYS A 35 -3.61 -14.24 -2.61
C LYS A 35 -4.87 -14.34 -1.72
N ASP A 36 -4.77 -13.82 -0.51
CA ASP A 36 -5.79 -13.92 0.54
C ASP A 36 -6.61 -12.63 0.60
N LEU A 37 -7.73 -12.61 -0.12
CA LEU A 37 -8.63 -11.45 -0.18
C LEU A 37 -9.27 -11.15 1.18
N ASP A 38 -9.58 -12.15 1.98
CA ASP A 38 -10.18 -11.96 3.30
C ASP A 38 -9.19 -11.28 4.27
N ALA A 39 -7.93 -11.69 4.24
CA ALA A 39 -6.87 -11.04 5.00
C ALA A 39 -6.67 -9.59 4.56
N LEU A 40 -6.62 -9.34 3.26
CA LEU A 40 -6.48 -7.99 2.71
C LEU A 40 -7.64 -7.08 3.10
N LYS A 41 -8.87 -7.59 3.09
CA LYS A 41 -10.07 -6.85 3.46
C LYS A 41 -9.96 -6.21 4.85
N GLN A 42 -9.33 -6.87 5.79
CA GLN A 42 -9.18 -6.41 7.17
C GLN A 42 -8.19 -5.24 7.32
N LEU A 43 -7.41 -4.95 6.29
CA LEU A 43 -6.34 -3.95 6.35
C LEU A 43 -6.77 -2.57 5.85
N TYR A 44 -7.96 -2.46 5.28
CA TYR A 44 -8.51 -1.24 4.67
C TYR A 44 -9.78 -0.79 5.36
N THR A 45 -10.07 0.51 5.29
CA THR A 45 -11.38 1.01 5.68
C THR A 45 -12.43 0.54 4.67
N THR A 46 -13.68 0.43 5.11
CA THR A 46 -14.79 0.01 4.22
C THR A 46 -15.04 1.03 3.10
N ASP A 47 -14.73 2.29 3.35
CA ASP A 47 -14.89 3.42 2.42
C ASP A 47 -13.59 3.82 1.72
N VAL A 48 -12.60 2.95 1.69
CA VAL A 48 -11.30 3.21 1.06
C VAL A 48 -11.46 3.76 -0.36
N VAL A 49 -10.68 4.78 -0.69
CA VAL A 49 -10.54 5.28 -2.06
C VAL A 49 -9.14 4.93 -2.55
N SER A 50 -9.07 4.22 -3.65
CA SER A 50 -7.81 3.76 -4.23
C SER A 50 -7.62 4.31 -5.63
N PHE A 51 -6.45 4.90 -5.87
CA PHE A 51 -6.00 5.32 -7.21
C PHE A 51 -4.93 4.34 -7.67
N ASP A 52 -5.29 3.49 -8.62
CA ASP A 52 -4.38 2.49 -9.15
C ASP A 52 -3.68 2.99 -10.43
N VAL A 53 -2.67 2.25 -10.87
CA VAL A 53 -1.95 2.53 -12.12
C VAL A 53 -2.87 2.38 -13.33
N GLU A 54 -3.76 1.40 -13.28
CA GLU A 54 -4.69 1.09 -14.36
C GLU A 54 -6.02 1.84 -14.22
N PRO A 55 -6.76 2.07 -15.33
CA PRO A 55 -8.13 2.56 -15.26
C PRO A 55 -9.03 1.66 -14.39
N PRO A 56 -10.08 2.20 -13.81
CA PRO A 56 -10.60 3.58 -13.93
C PRO A 56 -9.78 4.58 -13.11
N LEU A 57 -10.21 5.85 -13.10
CA LEU A 57 -9.54 6.90 -12.30
C LEU A 57 -9.49 6.57 -10.81
N GLN A 58 -10.47 5.85 -10.29
CA GLN A 58 -10.52 5.47 -8.89
C GLN A 58 -11.34 4.20 -8.67
N HIS A 59 -11.02 3.51 -7.59
CA HIS A 59 -11.84 2.45 -7.01
C HIS A 59 -12.37 2.98 -5.67
N VAL A 60 -13.68 2.97 -5.50
CA VAL A 60 -14.34 3.48 -4.29
C VAL A 60 -14.94 2.30 -3.51
N GLY A 61 -14.52 2.17 -2.26
CA GLY A 61 -14.96 1.13 -1.34
C GLY A 61 -14.15 -0.14 -1.42
N ILE A 62 -14.21 -0.91 -0.33
CA ILE A 62 -13.41 -2.13 -0.18
C ILE A 62 -13.78 -3.21 -1.21
N ALA A 63 -15.04 -3.32 -1.60
CA ALA A 63 -15.47 -4.30 -2.58
C ALA A 63 -14.79 -4.07 -3.95
N ALA A 64 -14.73 -2.83 -4.41
CA ALA A 64 -14.08 -2.47 -5.67
C ALA A 64 -12.56 -2.72 -5.60
N LYS A 65 -11.93 -2.41 -4.48
CA LYS A 65 -10.51 -2.68 -4.24
C LYS A 65 -10.20 -4.18 -4.33
N LEU A 66 -10.98 -5.02 -3.65
CA LEU A 66 -10.79 -6.46 -3.65
C LEU A 66 -11.07 -7.09 -5.00
N GLU A 67 -12.06 -6.59 -5.74
CA GLU A 67 -12.34 -7.05 -7.11
C GLU A 67 -11.14 -6.80 -8.03
N ASN A 68 -10.49 -5.65 -7.89
CA ASN A 68 -9.27 -5.34 -8.63
C ASN A 68 -8.15 -6.34 -8.31
N TRP A 69 -7.91 -6.64 -7.04
CA TRP A 69 -6.94 -7.65 -6.63
C TRP A 69 -7.30 -9.05 -7.13
N ALA A 70 -8.58 -9.41 -7.08
CA ALA A 70 -9.04 -10.71 -7.59
C ALA A 70 -8.70 -10.90 -9.06
N LYS A 71 -8.84 -9.87 -9.88
CA LYS A 71 -8.43 -9.90 -11.30
C LYS A 71 -6.93 -10.15 -11.46
N VAL A 72 -6.10 -9.49 -10.66
CA VAL A 72 -4.65 -9.70 -10.66
C VAL A 72 -4.32 -11.15 -10.26
N PHE A 73 -4.94 -11.65 -9.21
CA PHE A 73 -4.68 -13.02 -8.72
C PHE A 73 -5.08 -14.11 -9.73
N MET A 74 -6.06 -13.84 -10.59
CA MET A 74 -6.43 -14.76 -11.66
C MET A 74 -5.33 -14.93 -12.73
N LEU A 75 -4.44 -13.94 -12.88
CA LEU A 75 -3.35 -13.97 -13.85
C LEU A 75 -2.11 -14.71 -13.33
N PHE A 76 -1.93 -14.76 -12.01
CA PHE A 76 -0.73 -15.29 -11.38
C PHE A 76 -0.94 -16.65 -10.75
N GLU A 77 -0.01 -17.56 -10.96
CA GLU A 77 0.11 -18.77 -10.16
C GLU A 77 0.73 -18.45 -8.80
N SER A 78 1.81 -17.71 -8.79
CA SER A 78 2.45 -17.22 -7.58
C SER A 78 2.75 -15.73 -7.67
N VAL A 79 2.58 -15.04 -6.55
CA VAL A 79 2.76 -13.59 -6.42
C VAL A 79 3.88 -13.33 -5.44
N ALA A 80 4.80 -12.46 -5.83
CA ALA A 80 5.75 -11.80 -4.94
C ALA A 80 5.43 -10.30 -4.91
N TYR A 81 5.55 -9.70 -3.76
CA TYR A 81 5.35 -8.27 -3.57
C TYR A 81 6.48 -7.73 -2.68
N GLU A 82 7.18 -6.73 -3.18
CA GLU A 82 8.30 -6.10 -2.51
C GLU A 82 7.98 -4.65 -2.23
N VAL A 83 8.28 -4.19 -1.02
CA VAL A 83 8.16 -2.79 -0.60
C VAL A 83 9.54 -2.28 -0.21
N ARG A 84 9.93 -1.13 -0.72
CA ARG A 84 11.23 -0.51 -0.48
C ARG A 84 11.07 0.94 -0.05
N ASP A 85 11.94 1.38 0.86
CA ASP A 85 12.06 2.77 1.33
C ASP A 85 10.76 3.30 1.95
N LEU A 86 10.07 2.45 2.71
CA LEU A 86 8.83 2.80 3.40
C LEU A 86 9.10 3.82 4.51
N THR A 87 8.41 4.96 4.43
CA THR A 87 8.52 6.07 5.38
C THR A 87 7.12 6.51 5.80
N PHE A 88 6.91 6.70 7.10
CA PHE A 88 5.65 7.22 7.65
C PHE A 88 5.86 8.54 8.39
N THR A 89 4.88 9.44 8.24
CA THR A 89 4.69 10.62 9.09
C THR A 89 3.41 10.42 9.87
N VAL A 90 3.51 10.48 11.19
CA VAL A 90 2.45 9.99 12.09
C VAL A 90 1.86 11.15 12.89
N GLY A 91 0.53 11.26 12.86
CA GLY A 91 -0.29 12.06 13.77
C GLY A 91 -0.99 11.18 14.80
N ASP A 92 -1.95 11.73 15.53
CA ASP A 92 -2.65 11.00 16.59
C ASP A 92 -3.57 9.90 16.04
N ASP A 93 -4.34 10.21 15.01
CA ASP A 93 -5.32 9.31 14.38
C ASP A 93 -5.24 9.25 12.86
N VAL A 94 -4.29 9.97 12.28
CA VAL A 94 -4.01 10.02 10.84
C VAL A 94 -2.51 9.92 10.61
N ALA A 95 -2.12 9.18 9.60
CA ALA A 95 -0.73 9.12 9.15
C ALA A 95 -0.71 9.06 7.62
N PHE A 96 0.39 9.48 7.04
CA PHE A 96 0.68 9.19 5.65
C PHE A 96 2.02 8.49 5.52
N GLY A 97 2.12 7.64 4.52
CA GLY A 97 3.36 6.97 4.18
C GLY A 97 3.60 6.95 2.68
N HIS A 98 4.84 6.75 2.31
CA HIS A 98 5.20 6.53 0.92
C HIS A 98 6.30 5.47 0.81
N ALA A 99 6.32 4.80 -0.34
CA ALA A 99 7.28 3.75 -0.62
C ALA A 99 7.40 3.53 -2.12
N PHE A 100 8.33 2.68 -2.50
CA PHE A 100 8.31 2.00 -3.79
C PHE A 100 7.82 0.58 -3.60
N ALA A 101 7.11 0.05 -4.58
CA ALA A 101 6.62 -1.31 -4.53
C ALA A 101 6.73 -1.99 -5.91
N ARG A 102 6.85 -3.30 -5.90
CA ARG A 102 6.91 -4.10 -7.12
C ARG A 102 6.13 -5.40 -6.94
N LEU A 103 5.17 -5.61 -7.82
CA LEU A 103 4.47 -6.87 -7.98
C LEU A 103 5.19 -7.70 -9.03
N SER A 104 5.57 -8.92 -8.70
CA SER A 104 6.23 -9.86 -9.62
C SER A 104 5.70 -11.26 -9.37
N GLY A 105 6.14 -12.23 -10.13
CA GLY A 105 5.79 -13.62 -9.89
C GLY A 105 5.74 -14.47 -11.15
N THR A 106 5.09 -15.62 -11.01
CA THR A 106 4.86 -16.58 -12.09
C THR A 106 3.41 -16.51 -12.54
N LEU A 107 3.21 -16.29 -13.83
CA LEU A 107 1.90 -16.29 -14.45
C LEU A 107 1.38 -17.72 -14.62
N LYS A 108 0.07 -17.90 -14.75
CA LYS A 108 -0.57 -19.22 -14.94
C LYS A 108 -0.15 -19.94 -16.22
N ASN A 109 0.35 -19.20 -17.21
CA ASN A 109 0.92 -19.77 -18.43
C ASN A 109 2.37 -20.26 -18.28
N GLY A 110 2.95 -20.16 -17.06
CA GLY A 110 4.32 -20.57 -16.75
C GLY A 110 5.38 -19.47 -16.97
N ALA A 111 5.03 -18.37 -17.60
CA ALA A 111 5.97 -17.25 -17.77
C ALA A 111 6.22 -16.53 -16.44
N THR A 112 7.44 -16.04 -16.26
CA THR A 112 7.79 -15.21 -15.11
C THR A 112 7.78 -13.74 -15.51
N THR A 113 7.44 -12.87 -14.55
CA THR A 113 7.54 -11.41 -14.73
C THR A 113 8.27 -10.80 -13.54
N GLY A 114 9.24 -9.93 -13.82
CA GLY A 114 9.90 -9.12 -12.80
C GLY A 114 9.04 -7.95 -12.32
N GLY A 115 7.94 -7.69 -13.03
CA GLY A 115 7.07 -6.57 -12.74
C GLY A 115 7.71 -5.22 -13.00
N MET A 116 7.05 -4.18 -12.53
CA MET A 116 7.55 -2.81 -12.58
C MET A 116 7.55 -2.20 -11.18
N TRP A 117 8.49 -1.31 -10.95
CA TRP A 117 8.47 -0.48 -9.75
C TRP A 117 7.44 0.62 -9.89
N VAL A 118 6.64 0.79 -8.85
CA VAL A 118 5.63 1.82 -8.73
C VAL A 118 5.91 2.68 -7.50
N ARG A 119 5.38 3.89 -7.51
CA ARG A 119 5.33 4.75 -6.32
C ARG A 119 4.01 4.50 -5.63
N VAL A 120 4.04 4.31 -4.33
CA VAL A 120 2.82 4.13 -3.55
C VAL A 120 2.78 5.14 -2.41
N THR A 121 1.61 5.76 -2.21
CA THR A 121 1.31 6.61 -1.07
C THR A 121 0.15 6.01 -0.31
N TYR A 122 0.28 5.93 1.02
CA TYR A 122 -0.72 5.42 1.93
C TYR A 122 -1.28 6.55 2.78
N GLY A 123 -2.60 6.71 2.79
CA GLY A 123 -3.31 7.50 3.78
C GLY A 123 -3.90 6.57 4.84
N MET A 124 -3.47 6.71 6.07
CA MET A 124 -3.85 5.84 7.18
C MET A 124 -4.79 6.56 8.14
N ARG A 125 -5.77 5.85 8.66
CA ARG A 125 -6.62 6.33 9.74
C ARG A 125 -6.63 5.33 10.88
N LYS A 126 -6.59 5.83 12.11
CA LYS A 126 -6.73 5.02 13.30
C LYS A 126 -8.21 5.03 13.73
N ILE A 127 -8.82 3.85 13.68
CA ILE A 127 -10.24 3.65 14.00
C ILE A 127 -10.31 2.56 15.07
N ASP A 128 -10.92 2.87 16.22
CA ASP A 128 -11.01 1.93 17.35
C ASP A 128 -9.65 1.32 17.71
N ASP A 129 -8.64 2.18 17.87
CA ASP A 129 -7.23 1.83 18.16
C ASP A 129 -6.53 0.96 17.08
N THR A 130 -7.11 0.82 15.91
CA THR A 130 -6.52 0.05 14.81
C THR A 130 -6.23 0.96 13.63
N TRP A 131 -4.98 0.91 13.13
CA TRP A 131 -4.61 1.57 11.88
C TRP A 131 -5.19 0.82 10.69
N LEU A 132 -5.83 1.56 9.77
CA LEU A 132 -6.37 1.03 8.52
C LEU A 132 -5.96 1.94 7.35
N ILE A 133 -5.80 1.35 6.17
CA ILE A 133 -5.57 2.11 4.94
C ILE A 133 -6.91 2.71 4.50
N ALA A 134 -7.00 4.02 4.51
CA ALA A 134 -8.18 4.77 4.07
C ALA A 134 -8.04 5.27 2.63
N HIS A 135 -6.81 5.41 2.17
CA HIS A 135 -6.48 5.81 0.81
C HIS A 135 -5.13 5.24 0.41
N ASP A 136 -5.02 4.83 -0.83
CA ASP A 136 -3.73 4.59 -1.44
C ASP A 136 -3.70 5.14 -2.87
N GLN A 137 -2.50 5.49 -3.31
CA GLN A 137 -2.23 5.92 -4.68
C GLN A 137 -1.01 5.18 -5.18
N VAL A 138 -1.14 4.60 -6.37
CA VAL A 138 -0.09 3.88 -7.05
C VAL A 138 0.13 4.52 -8.41
N SER A 139 1.37 4.82 -8.75
CA SER A 139 1.69 5.50 -10.00
C SER A 139 3.06 5.11 -10.55
N VAL A 140 3.23 5.37 -11.83
CA VAL A 140 4.53 5.43 -12.49
C VAL A 140 4.75 6.83 -13.05
N PRO A 141 6.01 7.26 -13.27
CA PRO A 141 6.27 8.52 -13.96
C PRO A 141 5.70 8.49 -15.38
N LEU A 142 5.12 9.61 -15.80
CA LEU A 142 4.65 9.81 -17.16
C LEU A 142 5.70 10.61 -17.94
N ASP A 143 6.16 10.08 -19.06
CA ASP A 143 6.92 10.89 -20.02
C ASP A 143 5.96 11.79 -20.78
N ILE A 144 6.05 13.09 -20.52
CA ILE A 144 5.11 14.08 -21.06
C ILE A 144 5.23 14.18 -22.60
N ALA A 145 6.44 14.03 -23.14
CA ALA A 145 6.67 14.14 -24.57
C ALA A 145 6.00 13.03 -25.37
N SER A 146 6.05 11.78 -24.87
CA SER A 146 5.45 10.61 -25.54
C SER A 146 4.04 10.29 -25.05
N GLY A 147 3.63 10.80 -23.88
CA GLY A 147 2.38 10.44 -23.22
C GLY A 147 2.36 9.04 -22.63
N LYS A 148 3.52 8.39 -22.48
CA LYS A 148 3.64 7.02 -21.99
C LYS A 148 4.15 6.96 -20.56
N GLY A 149 3.64 6.01 -19.78
CA GLY A 149 4.20 5.66 -18.48
C GLY A 149 5.59 5.05 -18.63
N VAL A 150 6.49 5.40 -17.71
CA VAL A 150 7.86 4.86 -17.67
C VAL A 150 7.90 3.73 -16.65
N VAL A 151 8.09 2.49 -17.11
CA VAL A 151 7.89 1.28 -16.30
C VAL A 151 9.20 0.50 -16.04
N ASP A 152 10.31 1.01 -16.52
CA ASP A 152 11.64 0.36 -16.45
C ASP A 152 12.62 1.05 -15.48
N LEU A 153 12.11 1.96 -14.64
CA LEU A 153 12.92 2.63 -13.63
C LEU A 153 13.02 1.78 -12.36
N GLU A 154 14.14 1.95 -11.67
CA GLU A 154 14.41 1.29 -10.39
C GLU A 154 14.72 2.34 -9.31
N PRO A 155 14.27 2.14 -8.05
CA PRO A 155 14.60 3.02 -6.94
C PRO A 155 16.07 2.90 -6.49
#